data_126387eaca37081239bffabe9258119d
#
_entry.id   126387eaca37081239bffabe9258119d
#
_cell.length_a   1.000
_cell.length_b   1.000
_cell.length_c   1.000
_cell.angle_alpha   90.00
_cell.angle_beta   90.00
_cell.angle_gamma   90.00
#
_symmetry.space_group_name_H-M   'P 1'
#
loop_
_entity.id
_entity.type
_entity.pdbx_description
1 polymer ?
#
loop_
_entity_poly.entity_id
_entity_poly.type
_entity_poly.pdbx_seq_one_letter_code
_entity_poly.pdbx_strand_id
1 'polypeptide(L)'
;MLIYLDNWRSSRGRINENYARELLELHTLGADGGYSQDDVIALAKIFTGWGLPPNNKRAKDKDGFYFDEKRHELGDKFFLGQTIKENGMAEGETALDILANHPSTARYISYKLAQTFVLDQPSESLVKVLSQSFLDSQGDISRVLNTLFNSSEFWQPEVHNSKFKNPYRFVVSAMRAMGNEVDNFRPINGILDQLGMPLYGCVTPDGYKNTQEAWLNPDAI
;
A
#
# COMPACT_ATOMS: atom_id res chain seq x y z
N MET A 1 -4.06 8.77 -1.89
CA MET A 1 -5.21 7.88 -1.57
C MET A 1 -6.53 8.65 -1.48
N LEU A 2 -6.68 9.72 -0.67
CA LEU A 2 -7.96 10.44 -0.47
C LEU A 2 -8.66 10.88 -1.76
N ILE A 3 -7.91 11.28 -2.79
CA ILE A 3 -8.46 11.68 -4.10
C ILE A 3 -8.74 10.43 -4.95
N TYR A 4 -7.79 9.55 -5.08
CA TYR A 4 -7.84 8.37 -5.97
C TYR A 4 -8.98 7.42 -5.60
N LEU A 5 -9.20 7.20 -4.29
CA LEU A 5 -10.27 6.35 -3.75
C LEU A 5 -11.51 7.17 -3.31
N ASP A 6 -11.62 8.41 -3.73
CA ASP A 6 -12.77 9.30 -3.51
C ASP A 6 -13.18 9.54 -2.04
N ASN A 7 -12.31 9.29 -1.06
CA ASN A 7 -12.65 9.56 0.35
C ASN A 7 -12.97 11.03 0.64
N TRP A 8 -12.39 11.95 -0.13
CA TRP A 8 -12.66 13.38 -0.03
C TRP A 8 -14.14 13.74 -0.22
N ARG A 9 -14.95 12.83 -0.79
CA ARG A 9 -16.41 12.95 -0.94
C ARG A 9 -17.18 12.34 0.22
N SER A 10 -16.52 11.52 1.05
CA SER A 10 -17.14 10.83 2.19
C SER A 10 -17.66 11.82 3.24
N SER A 11 -18.87 11.61 3.70
CA SER A 11 -19.53 12.51 4.67
C SER A 11 -20.59 11.76 5.48
N ARG A 12 -21.04 12.38 6.56
CA ARG A 12 -22.13 11.86 7.39
C ARG A 12 -23.32 11.39 6.55
N GLY A 13 -23.75 10.15 6.78
CA GLY A 13 -24.82 9.52 6.02
C GLY A 13 -24.49 9.14 4.58
N ARG A 14 -23.25 9.44 4.10
CA ARG A 14 -22.75 9.07 2.78
C ARG A 14 -21.29 8.63 2.88
N ILE A 15 -21.10 7.44 3.46
CA ILE A 15 -19.76 6.88 3.69
C ILE A 15 -19.14 6.34 2.42
N ASN A 16 -17.80 6.30 2.37
CA ASN A 16 -17.03 5.69 1.29
C ASN A 16 -16.41 4.38 1.77
N GLU A 17 -17.10 3.27 1.52
CA GLU A 17 -16.60 1.93 1.87
C GLU A 17 -15.40 1.50 1.01
N ASN A 18 -15.31 1.98 -0.23
CA ASN A 18 -14.20 1.60 -1.12
C ASN A 18 -12.85 2.02 -0.52
N TYR A 19 -12.75 3.27 -0.04
CA TYR A 19 -11.52 3.73 0.62
C TYR A 19 -11.17 2.89 1.85
N ALA A 20 -12.16 2.61 2.69
CA ALA A 20 -11.96 1.80 3.89
C ALA A 20 -11.53 0.37 3.55
N ARG A 21 -12.17 -0.26 2.57
CA ARG A 21 -11.85 -1.61 2.10
C ARG A 21 -10.44 -1.68 1.55
N GLU A 22 -10.06 -0.78 0.66
CA GLU A 22 -8.73 -0.75 0.06
C GLU A 22 -7.63 -0.48 1.10
N LEU A 23 -7.91 0.33 2.11
CA LEU A 23 -6.99 0.56 3.22
C LEU A 23 -6.75 -0.73 4.02
N LEU A 24 -7.81 -1.49 4.31
CA LEU A 24 -7.71 -2.78 5.02
C LEU A 24 -7.02 -3.84 4.15
N GLU A 25 -7.50 -4.01 2.93
CA GLU A 25 -7.12 -5.13 2.05
C GLU A 25 -5.74 -4.94 1.43
N LEU A 26 -5.44 -3.76 0.87
CA LEU A 26 -4.24 -3.55 0.06
C LEU A 26 -3.10 -2.84 0.80
N HIS A 27 -3.42 -2.11 1.85
CA HIS A 27 -2.44 -1.23 2.48
C HIS A 27 -2.09 -1.61 3.92
N THR A 28 -2.91 -2.47 4.57
CA THR A 28 -2.67 -2.87 5.96
C THR A 28 -2.84 -4.38 6.16
N LEU A 29 -4.04 -4.86 6.47
CA LEU A 29 -4.29 -6.22 6.95
C LEU A 29 -4.10 -7.31 5.88
N GLY A 30 -4.32 -6.98 4.61
CA GLY A 30 -4.44 -7.96 3.53
C GLY A 30 -5.88 -8.49 3.39
N ALA A 31 -6.21 -9.12 2.26
CA ALA A 31 -7.56 -9.64 1.98
C ALA A 31 -8.07 -10.62 3.05
N ASP A 32 -7.17 -11.47 3.56
CA ASP A 32 -7.46 -12.47 4.59
C ASP A 32 -7.11 -11.97 6.02
N GLY A 33 -7.11 -10.66 6.21
CA GLY A 33 -6.60 -10.01 7.42
C GLY A 33 -7.45 -10.15 8.69
N GLY A 34 -8.62 -10.82 8.59
CA GLY A 34 -9.49 -11.13 9.73
C GLY A 34 -10.48 -10.01 10.09
N TYR A 35 -10.71 -9.04 9.22
CA TYR A 35 -11.73 -8.00 9.38
C TYR A 35 -13.08 -8.43 8.78
N SER A 36 -14.16 -7.87 9.29
CA SER A 36 -15.54 -8.08 8.84
C SER A 36 -16.03 -6.94 7.94
N GLN A 37 -17.20 -7.12 7.33
CA GLN A 37 -17.89 -6.04 6.63
C GLN A 37 -18.28 -4.89 7.57
N ASP A 38 -18.59 -5.22 8.84
CA ASP A 38 -18.90 -4.21 9.84
C ASP A 38 -17.68 -3.35 10.18
N ASP A 39 -16.47 -3.94 10.17
CA ASP A 39 -15.21 -3.20 10.33
C ASP A 39 -14.96 -2.24 9.14
N VAL A 40 -15.26 -2.67 7.91
CA VAL A 40 -15.21 -1.79 6.73
C VAL A 40 -16.13 -0.60 6.89
N ILE A 41 -17.37 -0.83 7.31
CA ILE A 41 -18.37 0.23 7.53
C ILE A 41 -17.94 1.15 8.68
N ALA A 42 -17.43 0.60 9.77
CA ALA A 42 -16.93 1.37 10.90
C ALA A 42 -15.77 2.27 10.48
N LEU A 43 -14.81 1.73 9.76
CA LEU A 43 -13.65 2.47 9.24
C LEU A 43 -14.08 3.56 8.25
N ALA A 44 -15.05 3.27 7.37
CA ALA A 44 -15.60 4.26 6.45
C ALA A 44 -16.26 5.44 7.19
N LYS A 45 -16.96 5.18 8.31
CA LYS A 45 -17.51 6.22 9.19
C LYS A 45 -16.43 7.03 9.88
N ILE A 46 -15.37 6.37 10.37
CA ILE A 46 -14.22 7.00 11.03
C ILE A 46 -13.52 7.99 10.07
N PHE A 47 -13.39 7.65 8.80
CA PHE A 47 -12.73 8.51 7.80
C PHE A 47 -13.66 9.52 7.12
N THR A 48 -14.92 9.63 7.51
CA THR A 48 -15.76 10.73 7.04
C THR A 48 -15.18 12.08 7.45
N GLY A 49 -15.28 13.08 6.57
CA GLY A 49 -14.69 14.40 6.79
C GLY A 49 -13.19 14.51 6.50
N TRP A 50 -12.46 13.38 6.34
CA TRP A 50 -11.07 13.38 5.89
C TRP A 50 -11.02 13.64 4.37
N GLY A 51 -10.42 14.74 3.95
CA GLY A 51 -10.44 15.13 2.55
C GLY A 51 -9.47 16.23 2.19
N LEU A 52 -9.89 17.05 1.25
CA LEU A 52 -9.11 18.15 0.70
C LEU A 52 -9.66 19.49 1.21
N PRO A 53 -8.79 20.49 1.39
CA PRO A 53 -9.25 21.82 1.77
C PRO A 53 -10.17 22.39 0.69
N PRO A 54 -11.22 23.14 1.06
CA PRO A 54 -12.07 23.87 0.13
C PRO A 54 -11.23 24.82 -0.75
N ASN A 55 -11.70 25.13 -1.94
CA ASN A 55 -10.96 25.95 -2.92
C ASN A 55 -10.44 27.28 -2.36
N ASN A 56 -11.20 27.91 -1.45
CA ASN A 56 -10.83 29.16 -0.77
C ASN A 56 -9.74 28.99 0.31
N LYS A 57 -9.43 27.76 0.74
CA LYS A 57 -8.41 27.43 1.75
C LYS A 57 -7.17 26.74 1.16
N ARG A 58 -7.22 26.24 -0.09
CA ARG A 58 -6.14 25.51 -0.73
C ARG A 58 -4.81 26.25 -0.78
N ALA A 59 -4.85 27.59 -0.82
CA ALA A 59 -3.64 28.42 -0.86
C ALA A 59 -2.88 28.49 0.47
N LYS A 60 -3.45 28.04 1.58
CA LYS A 60 -2.86 28.14 2.93
C LYS A 60 -2.34 26.80 3.48
N ASP A 61 -2.80 25.68 2.92
CA ASP A 61 -2.46 24.34 3.40
C ASP A 61 -1.47 23.68 2.45
N LYS A 62 -0.21 23.59 2.83
CA LYS A 62 0.86 23.02 2.01
C LYS A 62 0.74 21.51 1.85
N ASP A 63 0.04 20.84 2.75
CA ASP A 63 -0.02 19.37 2.83
C ASP A 63 -1.23 18.78 2.09
N GLY A 64 -2.16 19.62 1.62
CA GLY A 64 -3.32 19.17 0.85
C GLY A 64 -4.32 18.31 1.63
N PHE A 65 -4.19 18.20 2.97
CA PHE A 65 -5.14 17.52 3.84
C PHE A 65 -6.03 18.51 4.58
N TYR A 66 -7.29 18.16 4.75
CA TYR A 66 -8.25 18.93 5.52
C TYR A 66 -9.27 18.02 6.19
N PHE A 67 -9.52 18.23 7.48
CA PHE A 67 -10.62 17.59 8.20
C PHE A 67 -11.81 18.54 8.29
N ASP A 68 -12.98 18.07 7.86
CA ASP A 68 -14.25 18.79 7.96
C ASP A 68 -15.15 18.14 9.00
N GLU A 69 -15.16 18.70 10.21
CA GLU A 69 -15.94 18.21 11.35
C GLU A 69 -17.44 18.12 11.04
N LYS A 70 -17.98 19.03 10.21
CA LYS A 70 -19.41 19.04 9.86
C LYS A 70 -19.81 17.85 8.99
N ARG A 71 -18.84 17.26 8.31
CA ARG A 71 -19.02 16.08 7.45
C ARG A 71 -18.69 14.78 8.18
N HIS A 72 -18.13 14.87 9.37
CA HIS A 72 -17.75 13.68 10.14
C HIS A 72 -18.97 13.00 10.78
N GLU A 73 -18.98 11.65 10.77
CA GLU A 73 -20.01 10.83 11.39
C GLU A 73 -19.87 10.86 12.91
N LEU A 74 -20.96 11.12 13.64
CA LEU A 74 -20.98 11.22 15.09
C LEU A 74 -21.10 9.86 15.78
N GLY A 75 -20.84 9.83 17.06
CA GLY A 75 -20.98 8.66 17.93
C GLY A 75 -19.76 7.73 17.90
N ASP A 76 -19.69 6.87 18.92
CA ASP A 76 -18.65 5.86 19.05
C ASP A 76 -18.69 4.86 17.90
N LYS A 77 -17.53 4.35 17.46
CA LYS A 77 -17.41 3.33 16.41
C LYS A 77 -16.73 2.09 16.99
N PHE A 78 -17.26 0.92 16.69
CA PHE A 78 -16.63 -0.36 17.05
C PHE A 78 -15.84 -0.86 15.84
N PHE A 79 -14.53 -1.01 16.03
CA PHE A 79 -13.59 -1.34 14.95
C PHE A 79 -12.53 -2.33 15.44
N LEU A 80 -12.39 -3.47 14.74
CA LEU A 80 -11.43 -4.54 15.06
C LEU A 80 -11.43 -4.92 16.56
N GLY A 81 -12.63 -5.13 17.12
CA GLY A 81 -12.78 -5.56 18.50
C GLY A 81 -12.63 -4.46 19.55
N GLN A 82 -12.43 -3.20 19.15
CA GLN A 82 -12.22 -2.07 20.05
C GLN A 82 -13.25 -0.97 19.81
N THR A 83 -13.61 -0.25 20.88
CA THR A 83 -14.49 0.93 20.77
C THR A 83 -13.63 2.19 20.66
N ILE A 84 -13.71 2.85 19.51
CA ILE A 84 -13.13 4.17 19.29
C ILE A 84 -14.18 5.20 19.70
N LYS A 85 -13.86 5.99 20.73
CA LYS A 85 -14.73 7.05 21.25
C LYS A 85 -14.80 8.21 20.28
N GLU A 86 -15.98 8.85 20.20
CA GLU A 86 -16.17 10.03 19.38
C GLU A 86 -15.16 11.13 19.77
N ASN A 87 -14.30 11.48 18.81
CA ASN A 87 -13.25 12.48 18.98
C ASN A 87 -12.80 13.13 17.66
N GLY A 88 -13.69 13.20 16.69
CA GLY A 88 -13.44 13.87 15.41
C GLY A 88 -12.23 13.32 14.66
N MET A 89 -11.27 14.17 14.30
CA MET A 89 -10.08 13.77 13.52
C MET A 89 -9.26 12.66 14.20
N ALA A 90 -9.15 12.69 15.53
CA ALA A 90 -8.34 11.74 16.30
C ALA A 90 -8.86 10.30 16.22
N GLU A 91 -10.13 10.09 15.84
CA GLU A 91 -10.65 8.74 15.57
C GLU A 91 -9.92 8.06 14.43
N GLY A 92 -9.67 8.81 13.35
CA GLY A 92 -8.92 8.30 12.20
C GLY A 92 -7.46 8.00 12.54
N GLU A 93 -6.82 8.85 13.35
CA GLU A 93 -5.46 8.61 13.85
C GLU A 93 -5.41 7.34 14.71
N THR A 94 -6.37 7.17 15.63
CA THR A 94 -6.50 5.95 16.45
C THR A 94 -6.71 4.70 15.60
N ALA A 95 -7.55 4.78 14.57
CA ALA A 95 -7.77 3.64 13.66
C ALA A 95 -6.51 3.29 12.88
N LEU A 96 -5.73 4.28 12.43
CA LEU A 96 -4.45 4.06 11.76
C LEU A 96 -3.42 3.42 12.70
N ASP A 97 -3.38 3.83 13.97
CA ASP A 97 -2.49 3.23 14.97
C ASP A 97 -2.86 1.77 15.25
N ILE A 98 -4.16 1.45 15.35
CA ILE A 98 -4.65 0.07 15.48
C ILE A 98 -4.19 -0.76 14.28
N LEU A 99 -4.38 -0.24 13.06
CA LEU A 99 -3.99 -0.93 11.83
C LEU A 99 -2.47 -1.11 11.72
N ALA A 100 -1.70 -0.09 12.03
CA ALA A 100 -0.23 -0.12 11.95
C ALA A 100 0.38 -1.15 12.90
N ASN A 101 -0.23 -1.37 14.06
CA ASN A 101 0.26 -2.32 15.07
C ASN A 101 -0.40 -3.71 14.97
N HIS A 102 -1.27 -3.94 13.97
CA HIS A 102 -2.00 -5.19 13.87
C HIS A 102 -1.10 -6.34 13.37
N PRO A 103 -1.18 -7.56 13.96
CA PRO A 103 -0.38 -8.71 13.51
C PRO A 103 -0.56 -9.06 12.03
N SER A 104 -1.77 -8.92 11.49
CA SER A 104 -2.03 -9.14 10.06
C SER A 104 -1.31 -8.13 9.18
N THR A 105 -1.21 -6.86 9.61
CA THR A 105 -0.43 -5.82 8.91
C THR A 105 1.05 -6.17 8.92
N ALA A 106 1.59 -6.58 10.08
CA ALA A 106 2.97 -7.02 10.19
C ALA A 106 3.28 -8.17 9.22
N ARG A 107 2.39 -9.18 9.16
CA ARG A 107 2.54 -10.32 8.25
C ARG A 107 2.42 -9.89 6.77
N TYR A 108 1.41 -9.09 6.44
CA TYR A 108 1.16 -8.65 5.07
C TYR A 108 2.31 -7.80 4.51
N ILE A 109 2.75 -6.80 5.26
CA ILE A 109 3.87 -5.93 4.85
C ILE A 109 5.17 -6.74 4.75
N SER A 110 5.44 -7.63 5.70
CA SER A 110 6.61 -8.51 5.69
C SER A 110 6.61 -9.44 4.48
N TYR A 111 5.46 -10.02 4.13
CA TYR A 111 5.30 -10.82 2.92
C TYR A 111 5.60 -10.00 1.66
N LYS A 112 5.05 -8.79 1.55
CA LYS A 112 5.28 -7.90 0.39
C LYS A 112 6.75 -7.50 0.25
N LEU A 113 7.45 -7.25 1.36
CA LEU A 113 8.88 -6.97 1.36
C LEU A 113 9.69 -8.20 0.92
N ALA A 114 9.41 -9.37 1.50
CA ALA A 114 10.07 -10.61 1.11
C ALA A 114 9.78 -10.97 -0.36
N GLN A 115 8.53 -10.81 -0.82
CA GLN A 115 8.16 -10.98 -2.22
C GLN A 115 8.93 -10.02 -3.15
N THR A 116 9.19 -8.81 -2.69
CA THR A 116 9.89 -7.81 -3.51
C THR A 116 11.39 -8.09 -3.64
N PHE A 117 12.03 -8.54 -2.56
CA PHE A 117 13.49 -8.62 -2.48
C PHE A 117 14.06 -10.04 -2.56
N VAL A 118 13.27 -11.08 -2.28
CA VAL A 118 13.77 -12.45 -2.18
C VAL A 118 13.19 -13.32 -3.31
N LEU A 119 11.94 -13.75 -3.19
CA LEU A 119 11.28 -14.65 -4.14
C LEU A 119 9.83 -14.22 -4.36
N ASP A 120 9.24 -14.61 -5.49
CA ASP A 120 7.82 -14.37 -5.77
C ASP A 120 6.90 -15.06 -4.75
N GLN A 121 7.35 -16.19 -4.20
CA GLN A 121 6.70 -16.92 -3.12
C GLN A 121 7.72 -17.12 -1.97
N PRO A 122 7.86 -16.14 -1.06
CA PRO A 122 8.77 -16.24 0.05
C PRO A 122 8.32 -17.33 1.05
N SER A 123 9.26 -17.90 1.77
CA SER A 123 8.97 -18.91 2.77
C SER A 123 8.18 -18.35 3.97
N GLU A 124 7.32 -19.15 4.56
CA GLU A 124 6.60 -18.77 5.77
C GLU A 124 7.54 -18.52 6.96
N SER A 125 8.69 -19.18 7.02
CA SER A 125 9.71 -18.95 8.04
C SER A 125 10.27 -17.55 7.98
N LEU A 126 10.64 -17.07 6.78
CA LEU A 126 11.12 -15.72 6.59
C LEU A 126 10.06 -14.68 6.92
N VAL A 127 8.85 -14.87 6.38
CA VAL A 127 7.73 -13.95 6.66
C VAL A 127 7.46 -13.84 8.15
N LYS A 128 7.50 -14.95 8.90
CA LYS A 128 7.31 -14.95 10.36
C LYS A 128 8.40 -14.14 11.07
N VAL A 129 9.67 -14.34 10.71
CA VAL A 129 10.79 -13.60 11.30
C VAL A 129 10.67 -12.10 11.03
N LEU A 130 10.33 -11.73 9.81
CA LEU A 130 10.13 -10.32 9.44
C LEU A 130 8.92 -9.70 10.15
N SER A 131 7.82 -10.46 10.28
CA SER A 131 6.62 -10.02 10.99
C SER A 131 6.91 -9.75 12.47
N GLN A 132 7.72 -10.61 13.10
CA GLN A 132 8.14 -10.40 14.47
C GLN A 132 9.00 -9.13 14.59
N SER A 133 9.97 -8.94 13.67
CA SER A 133 10.79 -7.71 13.62
C SER A 133 9.94 -6.47 13.43
N PHE A 134 8.88 -6.54 12.62
CA PHE A 134 7.92 -5.45 12.43
C PHE A 134 7.21 -5.10 13.73
N LEU A 135 6.66 -6.10 14.44
CA LEU A 135 5.95 -5.88 15.71
C LEU A 135 6.88 -5.35 16.80
N ASP A 136 8.06 -5.94 16.96
CA ASP A 136 9.04 -5.54 17.98
C ASP A 136 9.57 -4.12 17.77
N SER A 137 9.58 -3.67 16.52
CA SER A 137 10.03 -2.33 16.14
C SER A 137 8.90 -1.32 15.96
N GLN A 138 7.66 -1.69 16.23
CA GLN A 138 6.47 -0.85 16.02
C GLN A 138 6.37 -0.35 14.56
N GLY A 139 6.64 -1.20 13.60
CA GLY A 139 6.52 -0.90 12.18
C GLY A 139 7.72 -0.19 11.55
N ASP A 140 8.88 -0.18 12.20
CA ASP A 140 10.11 0.37 11.61
C ASP A 140 10.57 -0.48 10.42
N ILE A 141 10.26 -0.01 9.21
CA ILE A 141 10.61 -0.68 7.96
C ILE A 141 12.12 -0.85 7.79
N SER A 142 12.93 0.09 8.28
CA SER A 142 14.39 -0.02 8.19
C SER A 142 14.90 -1.21 9.00
N ARG A 143 14.33 -1.47 10.18
CA ARG A 143 14.65 -2.65 10.98
C ARG A 143 14.21 -3.94 10.30
N VAL A 144 13.00 -3.97 9.73
CA VAL A 144 12.50 -5.13 8.99
C VAL A 144 13.38 -5.46 7.79
N LEU A 145 13.79 -4.44 7.01
CA LEU A 145 14.72 -4.61 5.88
C LEU A 145 16.10 -5.07 6.35
N ASN A 146 16.60 -4.53 7.45
CA ASN A 146 17.86 -5.00 8.04
C ASN A 146 17.78 -6.48 8.43
N THR A 147 16.68 -6.91 9.05
CA THR A 147 16.42 -8.32 9.36
C THR A 147 16.38 -9.17 8.09
N LEU A 148 15.72 -8.70 7.03
CA LEU A 148 15.62 -9.38 5.74
C LEU A 148 17.00 -9.57 5.10
N PHE A 149 17.79 -8.52 4.96
CA PHE A 149 19.10 -8.57 4.29
C PHE A 149 20.17 -9.31 5.09
N ASN A 150 19.99 -9.48 6.40
CA ASN A 150 20.85 -10.31 7.24
C ASN A 150 20.35 -11.75 7.41
N SER A 151 19.20 -12.11 6.83
CA SER A 151 18.70 -13.49 6.87
C SER A 151 19.54 -14.42 6.00
N SER A 152 19.71 -15.66 6.41
CA SER A 152 20.39 -16.67 5.60
C SER A 152 19.64 -16.97 4.30
N GLU A 153 18.33 -16.85 4.31
CA GLU A 153 17.47 -17.10 3.15
C GLU A 153 17.71 -16.10 2.02
N PHE A 154 17.98 -14.84 2.33
CA PHE A 154 18.29 -13.82 1.32
C PHE A 154 19.56 -14.16 0.52
N TRP A 155 20.55 -14.80 1.14
CA TRP A 155 21.85 -15.11 0.55
C TRP A 155 21.94 -16.52 -0.05
N GLN A 156 20.84 -17.27 -0.10
CA GLN A 156 20.83 -18.58 -0.74
C GLN A 156 21.09 -18.48 -2.26
N PRO A 157 21.84 -19.42 -2.83
CA PRO A 157 22.15 -19.40 -4.28
C PRO A 157 20.90 -19.33 -5.16
N GLU A 158 19.80 -19.95 -4.74
CA GLU A 158 18.52 -20.02 -5.46
C GLU A 158 17.83 -18.64 -5.54
N VAL A 159 18.15 -17.73 -4.63
CA VAL A 159 17.63 -16.35 -4.61
C VAL A 159 18.39 -15.43 -5.59
N HIS A 160 19.65 -15.75 -5.87
CA HIS A 160 20.46 -14.96 -6.78
C HIS A 160 19.89 -14.97 -8.18
N ASN A 161 19.59 -13.80 -8.72
CA ASN A 161 19.01 -13.60 -10.05
C ASN A 161 17.62 -14.28 -10.27
N SER A 162 16.93 -14.67 -9.20
CA SER A 162 15.63 -15.32 -9.27
C SER A 162 14.49 -14.35 -9.59
N LYS A 163 14.65 -13.06 -9.24
CA LYS A 163 13.59 -12.07 -9.43
C LYS A 163 13.46 -11.66 -10.89
N PHE A 164 12.28 -11.92 -11.45
CA PHE A 164 11.91 -11.44 -12.76
C PHE A 164 11.92 -9.92 -12.83
N LYS A 165 12.46 -9.36 -13.91
CA LYS A 165 12.37 -7.93 -14.18
C LYS A 165 11.06 -7.64 -14.90
N ASN A 166 10.11 -7.03 -14.20
CA ASN A 166 8.94 -6.48 -14.86
C ASN A 166 9.35 -5.43 -15.92
N PRO A 167 8.45 -5.02 -16.83
CA PRO A 167 8.79 -4.11 -17.92
C PRO A 167 9.54 -2.85 -17.48
N TYR A 168 9.12 -2.22 -16.39
CA TYR A 168 9.81 -1.04 -15.86
C TYR A 168 11.25 -1.33 -15.45
N ARG A 169 11.46 -2.39 -14.65
CA ARG A 169 12.81 -2.79 -14.21
C ARG A 169 13.69 -3.21 -15.37
N PHE A 170 13.12 -3.88 -16.39
CA PHE A 170 13.81 -4.29 -17.59
C PHE A 170 14.33 -3.08 -18.38
N VAL A 171 13.42 -2.14 -18.71
CA VAL A 171 13.75 -0.95 -19.47
C VAL A 171 14.77 -0.08 -18.74
N VAL A 172 14.58 0.18 -17.44
CA VAL A 172 15.54 0.96 -16.64
C VAL A 172 16.90 0.26 -16.55
N SER A 173 16.94 -1.07 -16.39
CA SER A 173 18.19 -1.83 -16.39
C SER A 173 18.92 -1.73 -17.73
N ALA A 174 18.21 -1.81 -18.85
CA ALA A 174 18.79 -1.68 -20.19
C ALA A 174 19.39 -0.29 -20.40
N MET A 175 18.64 0.76 -20.04
CA MET A 175 19.11 2.14 -20.11
C MET A 175 20.38 2.36 -19.29
N ARG A 176 20.42 1.85 -18.05
CA ARG A 176 21.60 1.95 -17.18
C ARG A 176 22.81 1.19 -17.75
N ALA A 177 22.59 0.03 -18.36
CA ALA A 177 23.66 -0.77 -18.98
C ALA A 177 24.27 -0.08 -20.21
N MET A 178 23.46 0.68 -20.97
CA MET A 178 23.93 1.47 -22.11
C MET A 178 24.76 2.69 -21.71
N GLY A 179 24.63 3.17 -20.48
CA GLY A 179 25.41 4.32 -19.96
C GLY A 179 25.07 5.67 -20.59
N ASN A 180 24.01 5.76 -21.37
CA ASN A 180 23.64 6.99 -22.06
C ASN A 180 22.82 7.91 -21.13
N GLU A 181 23.09 9.20 -21.20
CA GLU A 181 22.21 10.21 -20.62
C GLU A 181 20.90 10.26 -21.43
N VAL A 182 19.78 10.39 -20.71
CA VAL A 182 18.44 10.37 -21.31
C VAL A 182 17.86 11.77 -21.30
N ASP A 183 17.89 12.44 -22.44
CA ASP A 183 17.33 13.78 -22.63
C ASP A 183 15.83 13.75 -22.96
N ASN A 184 15.34 12.63 -23.47
CA ASN A 184 13.95 12.48 -23.89
C ASN A 184 13.36 11.16 -23.39
N PHE A 185 12.41 11.23 -22.47
CA PHE A 185 11.72 10.07 -21.87
C PHE A 185 10.51 9.57 -22.69
N ARG A 186 10.08 10.28 -23.74
CA ARG A 186 8.90 9.86 -24.53
C ARG A 186 9.03 8.48 -25.18
N PRO A 187 10.18 8.12 -25.81
CA PRO A 187 10.35 6.77 -26.36
C PRO A 187 10.30 5.69 -25.28
N ILE A 188 10.87 5.97 -24.10
CA ILE A 188 10.89 5.03 -22.97
C ILE A 188 9.46 4.78 -22.47
N ASN A 189 8.66 5.83 -22.32
CA ASN A 189 7.26 5.69 -21.95
C ASN A 189 6.48 4.90 -23.01
N GLY A 190 6.72 5.14 -24.30
CA GLY A 190 6.12 4.37 -25.38
C GLY A 190 6.47 2.88 -25.34
N ILE A 191 7.69 2.53 -24.97
CA ILE A 191 8.09 1.12 -24.78
C ILE A 191 7.36 0.51 -23.57
N LEU A 192 7.24 1.25 -22.47
CA LEU A 192 6.50 0.78 -21.29
C LEU A 192 5.01 0.56 -21.59
N ASP A 193 4.40 1.45 -22.39
CA ASP A 193 3.02 1.30 -22.85
C ASP A 193 2.85 0.03 -23.69
N GLN A 194 3.77 -0.22 -24.63
CA GLN A 194 3.76 -1.43 -25.49
C GLN A 194 3.97 -2.71 -24.68
N LEU A 195 4.78 -2.66 -23.62
CA LEU A 195 5.01 -3.78 -22.71
C LEU A 195 3.89 -3.95 -21.67
N GLY A 196 2.81 -3.20 -21.76
CA GLY A 196 1.65 -3.30 -20.85
C GLY A 196 1.86 -2.72 -19.47
N MET A 197 2.91 -1.89 -19.27
CA MET A 197 3.19 -1.25 -17.98
C MET A 197 3.36 0.28 -18.14
N PRO A 198 2.34 1.01 -18.63
CA PRO A 198 2.41 2.45 -18.69
C PRO A 198 2.66 3.07 -17.31
N LEU A 199 3.55 4.06 -17.24
CA LEU A 199 3.82 4.75 -15.98
C LEU A 199 2.55 5.43 -15.48
N TYR A 200 2.23 5.20 -14.19
CA TYR A 200 1.00 5.68 -13.54
C TYR A 200 -0.30 5.24 -14.22
N GLY A 201 -0.24 4.24 -15.13
CA GLY A 201 -1.40 3.76 -15.90
C GLY A 201 -2.08 2.52 -15.32
N CYS A 202 -1.68 2.05 -14.12
CA CYS A 202 -2.37 0.92 -13.49
C CYS A 202 -3.80 1.32 -13.13
N VAL A 203 -4.77 0.55 -13.64
CA VAL A 203 -6.19 0.86 -13.46
C VAL A 203 -6.70 0.40 -12.09
N THR A 204 -6.10 -0.67 -11.56
CA THR A 204 -6.54 -1.28 -10.30
C THR A 204 -5.76 -0.73 -9.10
N PRO A 205 -6.39 -0.59 -7.92
CA PRO A 205 -5.76 0.00 -6.74
C PRO A 205 -4.63 -0.85 -6.15
N ASP A 206 -4.57 -2.15 -6.46
CA ASP A 206 -3.50 -3.07 -6.05
C ASP A 206 -2.18 -2.88 -6.80
N GLY A 207 -2.18 -2.05 -7.84
CA GLY A 207 -1.00 -1.75 -8.64
C GLY A 207 -0.56 -2.90 -9.55
N TYR A 208 0.55 -2.71 -10.26
CA TYR A 208 1.13 -3.74 -11.10
C TYR A 208 1.67 -4.91 -10.27
N LYS A 209 1.39 -6.13 -10.72
CA LYS A 209 1.88 -7.35 -10.06
C LYS A 209 3.40 -7.41 -10.07
N ASN A 210 3.98 -7.92 -8.97
CA ASN A 210 5.43 -8.04 -8.77
C ASN A 210 5.90 -9.50 -8.84
N THR A 211 5.27 -10.31 -9.67
CA THR A 211 5.59 -11.72 -9.85
C THR A 211 5.84 -12.04 -11.32
N GLN A 212 6.69 -13.02 -11.58
CA GLN A 212 7.05 -13.46 -12.92
C GLN A 212 5.82 -13.90 -13.72
N GLU A 213 4.94 -14.69 -13.11
CA GLU A 213 3.75 -15.25 -13.74
C GLU A 213 2.86 -14.18 -14.41
N ALA A 214 2.73 -13.02 -13.76
CA ALA A 214 1.90 -11.93 -14.26
C ALA A 214 2.45 -11.26 -15.54
N TRP A 215 3.74 -11.42 -15.83
CA TRP A 215 4.43 -10.77 -16.95
C TRP A 215 4.91 -11.73 -18.04
N LEU A 216 5.01 -13.02 -17.76
CA LEU A 216 5.29 -14.04 -18.75
C LEU A 216 4.00 -14.43 -19.47
N ASN A 217 3.52 -13.56 -20.33
CA ASN A 217 2.41 -13.86 -21.21
C ASN A 217 2.96 -14.31 -22.58
N PRO A 218 2.65 -15.56 -23.03
CA PRO A 218 3.08 -16.06 -24.34
C PRO A 218 2.62 -15.19 -25.51
N ASP A 219 1.51 -14.46 -25.34
CA ASP A 219 0.94 -13.60 -26.38
C ASP A 219 1.62 -12.21 -26.47
N ALA A 220 2.55 -11.91 -25.56
CA ALA A 220 3.28 -10.65 -25.51
C ALA A 220 4.74 -10.75 -26.01
N ILE A 221 5.16 -11.92 -26.52
CA ILE A 221 6.49 -12.18 -27.06
C ILE A 221 6.50 -12.05 -28.59
#